data_0a24c47f2f63a9c441d80bda767862b6
#
_entry.id   0a24c47f2f63a9c441d80bda767862b6
#
_cell.length_a   1.000
_cell.length_b   1.000
_cell.length_c   1.000
_cell.angle_alpha   90.00
_cell.angle_beta   90.00
_cell.angle_gamma   90.00
#
_symmetry.space_group_name_H-M   'P 1'
#
loop_
_entity.id
_entity.type
_entity.pdbx_description
1 polymer ?
#
loop_
_entity_poly.entity_id
_entity_poly.type
_entity_poly.pdbx_seq_one_letter_code
_entity_poly.pdbx_strand_id
1 'polypeptide(L)'
;MYGTCETLCRLLSEQYLAETPLNLIIWSPVDIEALADGMECAVSDQDIKAVLARLDAIPEEQRLESGVSASAVMDLIGQVKEATRAVMVPADLLETLLTTAEQALWRREWTARDDNHPVPESVARRLADAAKVRALLKN
;
A
#
# COMPACT_ATOMS: atom_id res chain seq x y z
N MET A 1 9.26 -4.31 -14.40
CA MET A 1 8.11 -3.91 -15.27
C MET A 1 6.86 -4.58 -14.77
N TYR A 2 5.79 -3.82 -14.57
CA TYR A 2 4.47 -4.30 -14.12
C TYR A 2 3.38 -3.84 -15.09
N GLY A 3 2.45 -4.72 -15.42
CA GLY A 3 1.34 -4.41 -16.32
C GLY A 3 0.68 -5.66 -16.89
N THR A 4 -0.27 -5.45 -17.81
CA THR A 4 -0.86 -6.55 -18.59
C THR A 4 0.15 -7.14 -19.56
N CYS A 5 -0.08 -8.37 -20.03
CA CYS A 5 0.74 -9.01 -21.04
C CYS A 5 0.95 -8.10 -22.27
N GLU A 6 -0.12 -7.47 -22.76
CA GLU A 6 -0.06 -6.53 -23.88
C GLU A 6 0.88 -5.34 -23.59
N THR A 7 0.74 -4.72 -22.40
CA THR A 7 1.59 -3.61 -21.99
C THR A 7 3.06 -4.02 -21.91
N LEU A 8 3.33 -5.17 -21.30
CA LEU A 8 4.70 -5.67 -21.15
C LEU A 8 5.34 -6.04 -22.49
N CYS A 9 4.59 -6.69 -23.40
CA CYS A 9 5.07 -6.97 -24.75
C CYS A 9 5.44 -5.70 -25.52
N ARG A 10 4.61 -4.66 -25.42
CA ARG A 10 4.89 -3.36 -26.05
C ARG A 10 6.17 -2.74 -25.48
N LEU A 11 6.30 -2.66 -24.13
CA LEU A 11 7.47 -2.09 -23.49
C LEU A 11 8.77 -2.85 -23.83
N LEU A 12 8.71 -4.18 -23.88
CA LEU A 12 9.86 -5.00 -24.30
C LEU A 12 10.25 -4.71 -25.75
N SER A 13 9.26 -4.60 -26.65
CA SER A 13 9.52 -4.29 -28.08
C SER A 13 10.07 -2.88 -28.31
N GLU A 14 9.74 -1.92 -27.43
CA GLU A 14 10.32 -0.57 -27.46
C GLU A 14 11.76 -0.53 -26.94
N GLN A 15 12.08 -1.41 -25.98
CA GLN A 15 13.37 -1.41 -25.28
C GLN A 15 14.42 -2.32 -25.91
N TYR A 16 13.99 -3.41 -26.55
CA TYR A 16 14.87 -4.45 -27.10
C TYR A 16 14.56 -4.73 -28.58
N LEU A 17 15.59 -5.04 -29.34
CA LEU A 17 15.43 -5.52 -30.73
C LEU A 17 14.75 -6.90 -30.71
N ALA A 18 13.97 -7.20 -31.76
CA ALA A 18 13.23 -8.46 -31.88
C ALA A 18 14.09 -9.73 -31.75
N GLU A 19 15.34 -9.66 -32.21
CA GLU A 19 16.30 -10.77 -32.17
C GLU A 19 17.10 -10.89 -30.86
N THR A 20 16.88 -9.97 -29.91
CA THR A 20 17.64 -9.96 -28.65
C THR A 20 17.17 -11.10 -27.73
N PRO A 21 18.04 -12.07 -27.38
CA PRO A 21 17.65 -13.12 -26.44
C PRO A 21 17.45 -12.54 -25.04
N LEU A 22 16.29 -12.81 -24.45
CA LEU A 22 15.91 -12.34 -23.13
C LEU A 22 15.60 -13.54 -22.22
N ASN A 23 15.94 -13.40 -20.94
CA ASN A 23 15.47 -14.29 -19.89
C ASN A 23 14.53 -13.50 -18.98
N LEU A 24 13.30 -13.96 -18.82
CA LEU A 24 12.26 -13.29 -18.01
C LEU A 24 11.84 -14.19 -16.87
N ILE A 25 11.74 -13.61 -15.67
CA ILE A 25 11.07 -14.22 -14.52
C ILE A 25 9.73 -13.50 -14.38
N ILE A 26 8.64 -14.27 -14.45
CA ILE A 26 7.27 -13.75 -14.45
C ILE A 26 6.59 -14.16 -13.15
N TRP A 27 5.99 -13.21 -12.47
CA TRP A 27 5.06 -13.43 -11.38
C TRP A 27 3.65 -13.08 -11.86
N SER A 28 2.73 -14.04 -11.78
CA SER A 28 1.34 -13.88 -12.16
C SER A 28 0.41 -13.85 -10.93
N PRO A 29 -0.86 -13.46 -11.07
CA PRO A 29 -1.85 -13.60 -10.02
C PRO A 29 -1.92 -15.01 -9.42
N VAL A 30 -1.85 -16.04 -10.26
CA VAL A 30 -1.91 -17.45 -9.84
C VAL A 30 -0.72 -17.84 -8.95
N ASP A 31 0.47 -17.29 -9.24
CA ASP A 31 1.66 -17.57 -8.42
C ASP A 31 1.53 -16.92 -7.03
N ILE A 32 0.93 -15.72 -6.96
CA ILE A 32 0.69 -15.02 -5.68
C ILE A 32 -0.37 -15.77 -4.86
N GLU A 33 -1.46 -16.22 -5.49
CA GLU A 33 -2.50 -17.03 -4.85
C GLU A 33 -1.91 -18.33 -4.30
N ALA A 34 -1.13 -19.05 -5.08
CA ALA A 34 -0.51 -20.31 -4.65
C ALA A 34 0.41 -20.12 -3.44
N LEU A 35 1.17 -19.03 -3.38
CA LEU A 35 1.99 -18.70 -2.21
C LEU A 35 1.14 -18.32 -0.99
N ALA A 36 0.08 -17.55 -1.19
CA ALA A 36 -0.84 -17.14 -0.13
C ALA A 36 -1.57 -18.35 0.46
N ASP A 37 -2.00 -19.31 -0.37
CA ASP A 37 -2.59 -20.57 0.06
C ASP A 37 -1.60 -21.38 0.90
N GLY A 38 -0.34 -21.45 0.49
CA GLY A 38 0.73 -22.09 1.27
C GLY A 38 1.01 -21.43 2.61
N MET A 39 0.65 -20.17 2.78
CA MET A 39 0.71 -19.38 4.02
C MET A 39 -0.59 -19.44 4.83
N GLU A 40 -1.61 -20.17 4.38
CA GLU A 40 -2.98 -20.16 4.93
C GLU A 40 -3.58 -18.73 5.00
N CYS A 41 -3.27 -17.89 4.01
CA CYS A 41 -3.62 -16.47 3.96
C CYS A 41 -4.54 -16.19 2.77
N ALA A 42 -5.81 -15.87 3.02
CA ALA A 42 -6.71 -15.45 1.96
C ALA A 42 -6.30 -14.07 1.41
N VAL A 43 -6.17 -13.95 0.09
CA VAL A 43 -5.86 -12.71 -0.63
C VAL A 43 -6.99 -12.35 -1.57
N SER A 44 -7.28 -11.06 -1.70
CA SER A 44 -8.22 -10.52 -2.69
C SER A 44 -7.48 -10.14 -3.98
N ASP A 45 -8.20 -9.98 -5.08
CA ASP A 45 -7.65 -9.46 -6.34
C ASP A 45 -6.90 -8.14 -6.16
N GLN A 46 -7.36 -7.30 -5.22
CA GLN A 46 -6.72 -6.03 -4.92
C GLN A 46 -5.40 -6.22 -4.16
N ASP A 47 -5.35 -7.16 -3.23
CA ASP A 47 -4.11 -7.54 -2.52
C ASP A 47 -3.08 -8.07 -3.53
N ILE A 48 -3.50 -8.96 -4.44
CA ILE A 48 -2.64 -9.53 -5.49
C ILE A 48 -2.05 -8.42 -6.37
N LYS A 49 -2.87 -7.50 -6.85
CA LYS A 49 -2.40 -6.34 -7.64
C LYS A 49 -1.41 -5.47 -6.86
N ALA A 50 -1.66 -5.27 -5.56
CA ALA A 50 -0.77 -4.49 -4.71
C ALA A 50 0.59 -5.21 -4.50
N VAL A 51 0.59 -6.53 -4.35
CA VAL A 51 1.83 -7.33 -4.26
C VAL A 51 2.62 -7.23 -5.55
N LEU A 52 2.00 -7.46 -6.71
CA LEU A 52 2.66 -7.36 -8.01
C LEU A 52 3.25 -5.96 -8.27
N ALA A 53 2.52 -4.90 -7.90
CA ALA A 53 3.04 -3.53 -8.01
C ALA A 53 4.24 -3.28 -7.09
N ARG A 54 4.25 -3.84 -5.87
CA ARG A 54 5.39 -3.73 -4.94
C ARG A 54 6.61 -4.51 -5.43
N LEU A 55 6.41 -5.64 -6.11
CA LEU A 55 7.50 -6.37 -6.75
C LEU A 55 8.23 -5.53 -7.81
N ASP A 56 7.50 -4.72 -8.55
CA ASP A 56 8.10 -3.79 -9.53
C ASP A 56 8.87 -2.64 -8.86
N ALA A 57 8.45 -2.23 -7.67
CA ALA A 57 9.09 -1.17 -6.91
C ALA A 57 10.39 -1.61 -6.19
N ILE A 58 10.74 -2.89 -6.18
CA ILE A 58 12.00 -3.37 -5.59
C ILE A 58 13.18 -2.76 -6.37
N PRO A 59 14.15 -2.12 -5.69
CA PRO A 59 15.33 -1.55 -6.34
C PRO A 59 16.09 -2.56 -7.19
N GLU A 60 16.63 -2.12 -8.32
CA GLU A 60 17.34 -3.00 -9.25
C GLU A 60 18.54 -3.70 -8.60
N GLU A 61 19.29 -2.99 -7.78
CA GLU A 61 20.43 -3.55 -7.03
C GLU A 61 19.99 -4.74 -6.17
N GLN A 62 18.89 -4.61 -5.44
CA GLN A 62 18.37 -5.68 -4.61
C GLN A 62 17.86 -6.86 -5.45
N ARG A 63 17.27 -6.59 -6.61
CA ARG A 63 16.83 -7.63 -7.54
C ARG A 63 18.03 -8.41 -8.14
N LEU A 64 19.14 -7.74 -8.37
CA LEU A 64 20.36 -8.35 -8.90
C LEU A 64 21.10 -9.19 -7.84
N GLU A 65 21.15 -8.71 -6.58
CA GLU A 65 21.85 -9.42 -5.51
C GLU A 65 21.09 -10.64 -4.97
N SER A 66 19.80 -10.49 -4.74
CA SER A 66 18.99 -11.51 -4.03
C SER A 66 17.95 -12.18 -4.90
N GLY A 67 17.72 -11.67 -6.10
CA GLY A 67 16.58 -12.04 -6.94
C GLY A 67 15.23 -11.65 -6.31
N VAL A 68 14.15 -12.05 -6.94
CA VAL A 68 12.80 -11.99 -6.38
C VAL A 68 12.41 -13.41 -6.01
N SER A 69 12.76 -13.83 -4.80
CA SER A 69 12.47 -15.17 -4.29
C SER A 69 11.02 -15.30 -3.81
N ALA A 70 10.54 -16.53 -3.71
CA ALA A 70 9.23 -16.82 -3.10
C ALA A 70 9.12 -16.25 -1.67
N SER A 71 10.22 -16.28 -0.89
CA SER A 71 10.26 -15.67 0.46
C SER A 71 10.01 -14.16 0.41
N ALA A 72 10.64 -13.43 -0.52
CA ALA A 72 10.40 -11.99 -0.67
C ALA A 72 8.95 -11.68 -1.05
N VAL A 73 8.33 -12.54 -1.88
CA VAL A 73 6.91 -12.40 -2.23
C VAL A 73 6.00 -12.68 -1.03
N MET A 74 6.31 -13.71 -0.22
CA MET A 74 5.57 -14.02 1.02
C MET A 74 5.63 -12.85 2.01
N ASP A 75 6.78 -12.20 2.17
CA ASP A 75 6.93 -11.01 3.03
C ASP A 75 6.08 -9.85 2.51
N LEU A 76 6.01 -9.64 1.20
CA LEU A 76 5.15 -8.61 0.59
C LEU A 76 3.66 -8.92 0.77
N ILE A 77 3.24 -10.18 0.66
CA ILE A 77 1.87 -10.60 0.97
C ILE A 77 1.53 -10.24 2.42
N GLY A 78 2.40 -10.60 3.37
CA GLY A 78 2.23 -10.25 4.79
C GLY A 78 2.10 -8.74 5.01
N GLN A 79 2.96 -7.93 4.38
CA GLN A 79 2.91 -6.47 4.49
C GLN A 79 1.63 -5.87 3.87
N VAL A 80 1.16 -6.40 2.74
CA VAL A 80 -0.10 -5.96 2.12
C VAL A 80 -1.27 -6.29 3.04
N LYS A 81 -1.33 -7.49 3.59
CA LYS A 81 -2.40 -7.92 4.51
C LYS A 81 -2.41 -7.10 5.79
N GLU A 82 -1.27 -6.81 6.38
CA GLU A 82 -1.20 -5.96 7.58
C GLU A 82 -1.65 -4.52 7.26
N ALA A 83 -1.29 -3.97 6.10
CA ALA A 83 -1.70 -2.64 5.68
C ALA A 83 -3.20 -2.52 5.39
N THR A 84 -3.85 -3.62 4.97
CA THR A 84 -5.29 -3.67 4.68
C THR A 84 -6.12 -4.25 5.83
N ARG A 85 -5.49 -4.56 6.97
CA ARG A 85 -6.15 -5.12 8.15
C ARG A 85 -7.26 -4.20 8.64
N ALA A 86 -8.49 -4.70 8.61
CA ALA A 86 -9.62 -4.04 9.22
C ALA A 86 -9.78 -4.47 10.69
N VAL A 87 -10.00 -3.50 11.57
CA VAL A 87 -10.34 -3.75 12.98
C VAL A 87 -11.75 -3.25 13.21
N MET A 88 -12.62 -4.13 13.71
CA MET A 88 -13.97 -3.71 14.14
C MET A 88 -13.88 -3.04 15.51
N VAL A 89 -14.26 -1.77 15.56
CA VAL A 89 -14.30 -0.98 16.80
C VAL A 89 -15.74 -0.53 17.06
N PRO A 90 -16.28 -0.68 18.27
CA PRO A 90 -17.59 -0.12 18.62
C PRO A 90 -17.66 1.37 18.28
N ALA A 91 -18.77 1.82 17.69
CA ALA A 91 -18.92 3.18 17.18
C ALA A 91 -18.78 4.23 18.29
N ASP A 92 -19.32 3.99 19.47
CA ASP A 92 -19.24 4.85 20.64
C ASP A 92 -17.79 5.03 21.14
N LEU A 93 -17.00 3.94 21.15
CA LEU A 93 -15.59 3.98 21.49
C LEU A 93 -14.78 4.76 20.46
N LEU A 94 -15.04 4.51 19.18
CA LEU A 94 -14.38 5.21 18.09
C LEU A 94 -14.71 6.70 18.11
N GLU A 95 -15.96 7.06 18.40
CA GLU A 95 -16.40 8.46 18.54
C GLU A 95 -15.71 9.17 19.71
N THR A 96 -15.56 8.50 20.83
CA THR A 96 -14.84 9.02 22.00
C THR A 96 -13.38 9.28 21.70
N LEU A 97 -12.70 8.32 21.08
CA LEU A 97 -11.30 8.44 20.67
C LEU A 97 -11.11 9.55 19.63
N LEU A 98 -12.01 9.61 18.65
CA LEU A 98 -11.99 10.63 17.60
C LEU A 98 -12.15 12.04 18.18
N THR A 99 -13.10 12.23 19.08
CA THR A 99 -13.34 13.51 19.75
C THR A 99 -12.10 13.96 20.54
N THR A 100 -11.46 13.04 21.25
CA THR A 100 -10.25 13.33 22.02
C THR A 100 -9.09 13.72 21.08
N ALA A 101 -8.94 12.99 19.97
CA ALA A 101 -7.93 13.30 18.97
C ALA A 101 -8.16 14.66 18.30
N GLU A 102 -9.40 14.95 17.89
CA GLU A 102 -9.78 16.25 17.31
C GLU A 102 -9.47 17.42 18.25
N GLN A 103 -9.82 17.30 19.52
CA GLN A 103 -9.53 18.34 20.51
C GLN A 103 -8.03 18.61 20.65
N ALA A 104 -7.20 17.55 20.64
CA ALA A 104 -5.75 17.71 20.72
C ALA A 104 -5.16 18.34 19.44
N LEU A 105 -5.70 17.99 18.27
CA LEU A 105 -5.27 18.54 16.98
C LEU A 105 -5.70 20.01 16.82
N TRP A 106 -6.94 20.35 17.19
CA TRP A 106 -7.42 21.74 17.15
C TRP A 106 -6.62 22.66 18.09
N ARG A 107 -6.25 22.18 19.26
CA ARG A 107 -5.39 22.95 20.17
C ARG A 107 -4.07 23.30 19.49
N ARG A 108 -3.44 22.35 18.78
CA ARG A 108 -2.20 22.58 18.04
C ARG A 108 -2.38 23.52 16.85
N GLU A 109 -3.50 23.40 16.14
CA GLU A 109 -3.84 24.29 15.04
C GLU A 109 -4.03 25.73 15.53
N TRP A 110 -4.76 25.91 16.64
CA TRP A 110 -4.99 27.21 17.28
C TRP A 110 -3.67 27.84 17.73
N THR A 111 -2.82 27.09 18.44
CA THR A 111 -1.51 27.59 18.89
C THR A 111 -0.67 28.08 17.71
N ALA A 112 -0.62 27.33 16.61
CA ALA A 112 0.12 27.75 15.42
C ALA A 112 -0.44 29.03 14.81
N ARG A 113 -1.76 29.22 14.79
CA ARG A 113 -2.43 30.43 14.30
C ARG A 113 -2.22 31.64 15.21
N ASP A 114 -2.33 31.44 16.53
CA ASP A 114 -2.11 32.50 17.51
C ASP A 114 -0.67 33.03 17.47
N ASP A 115 0.30 32.12 17.24
CA ASP A 115 1.71 32.46 17.08
C ASP A 115 2.05 32.99 15.67
N ASN A 116 1.05 33.17 14.80
CA ASN A 116 1.19 33.59 13.40
C ASN A 116 2.14 32.70 12.59
N HIS A 117 2.18 31.39 12.92
CA HIS A 117 2.93 30.37 12.20
C HIS A 117 2.01 29.54 11.29
N PRO A 118 2.52 28.99 10.18
CA PRO A 118 1.74 28.09 9.36
C PRO A 118 1.40 26.81 10.14
N VAL A 119 0.16 26.31 9.99
CA VAL A 119 -0.25 25.05 10.59
C VAL A 119 0.64 23.93 10.06
N PRO A 120 1.28 23.14 10.93
CA PRO A 120 2.13 22.04 10.49
C PRO A 120 1.36 21.06 9.58
N GLU A 121 1.94 20.65 8.46
CA GLU A 121 1.32 19.76 7.49
C GLU A 121 0.83 18.44 8.13
N SER A 122 1.58 17.93 9.11
CA SER A 122 1.19 16.74 9.88
C SER A 122 -0.10 16.94 10.68
N VAL A 123 -0.39 18.15 11.16
CA VAL A 123 -1.63 18.47 11.88
C VAL A 123 -2.79 18.57 10.89
N ALA A 124 -2.59 19.30 9.77
CA ALA A 124 -3.61 19.44 8.72
C ALA A 124 -4.02 18.07 8.15
N ARG A 125 -3.06 17.19 7.85
CA ARG A 125 -3.31 15.83 7.36
C ARG A 125 -4.12 15.00 8.38
N ARG A 126 -3.74 15.02 9.66
CA ARG A 126 -4.45 14.27 10.70
C ARG A 126 -5.87 14.78 10.93
N LEU A 127 -6.10 16.10 10.82
CA LEU A 127 -7.46 16.67 10.88
C LEU A 127 -8.31 16.19 9.69
N ALA A 128 -7.74 16.13 8.48
CA ALA A 128 -8.43 15.59 7.31
C ALA A 128 -8.78 14.10 7.49
N ASP A 129 -7.89 13.30 8.08
CA ASP A 129 -8.16 11.88 8.35
C ASP A 129 -9.22 11.71 9.45
N ALA A 130 -9.20 12.53 10.51
CA ALA A 130 -10.26 12.56 11.53
C ALA A 130 -11.63 12.89 10.91
N ALA A 131 -11.68 13.84 9.98
CA ALA A 131 -12.91 14.18 9.27
C ALA A 131 -13.46 13.01 8.43
N LYS A 132 -12.61 12.22 7.78
CA LYS A 132 -13.02 11.01 7.06
C LYS A 132 -13.66 9.98 8.00
N VAL A 133 -13.02 9.71 9.14
CA VAL A 133 -13.56 8.79 10.16
C VAL A 133 -14.89 9.28 10.68
N ARG A 134 -15.01 10.60 10.96
CA ARG A 134 -16.26 11.23 11.39
C ARG A 134 -17.39 11.06 10.37
N ALA A 135 -17.08 11.13 9.08
CA ALA A 135 -18.06 10.92 8.02
C ALA A 135 -18.58 9.46 7.99
N LEU A 136 -17.70 8.49 8.25
CA LEU A 136 -18.09 7.07 8.33
C LEU A 136 -19.02 6.76 9.51
N LEU A 137 -18.88 7.46 10.64
CA LEU A 137 -19.74 7.29 11.82
C LEU A 137 -21.15 7.86 11.66
N LYS A 138 -21.40 8.68 10.64
CA LYS A 138 -22.71 9.31 10.39
C LYS A 138 -23.59 8.52 9.42
N ASN A 139 -23.04 7.49 8.76
CA ASN A 139 -23.74 6.59 7.87
C ASN A 139 -24.11 5.29 8.56
#